data_50d1cd6ef1a42159c8d1cc1f2d48f8ef
#
_entry.id   50d1cd6ef1a42159c8d1cc1f2d48f8ef
#
_cell.length_a   1.000
_cell.length_b   1.000
_cell.length_c   1.000
_cell.angle_alpha   90.00
_cell.angle_beta   90.00
_cell.angle_gamma   90.00
#
_symmetry.space_group_name_H-M   'P 1'
#
loop_
_entity.id
_entity.type
_entity.pdbx_description
1 polymer ?
#
loop_
_entity_poly.entity_id
_entity_poly.type
_entity_poly.pdbx_seq_one_letter_code
_entity_poly.pdbx_strand_id
1 'polypeptide(L)'
;QGGDALAAIAIAIAIAYLYDTLWGWRLFDIELNLWSLLLLFLLQDLCYWLFHFASHHVRWLWASHVVHHSSERLNLSTAFRQSLMYPVSGMWLFWIPMILIGFPPEAVVATVLLSLGFQFFVHTQVVGKLGKLEWIFNTPSHHRVHHASNARYIDRNFAGVLIIWDRLFGTFVEEDLGEPCRFGITKPIHSFNPLTLTFHEWRDMLQEARGLPWRQKLAVLFGKPAGPTSG
;
A
#
# COMPACT_ATOMS: atom_id res chain seq x y z
N GLN A 1 1.63 -2.16 -25.37
CA GLN A 1 2.91 -1.91 -24.64
C GLN A 1 3.37 -0.43 -24.72
N GLY A 2 3.31 0.25 -25.89
CA GLY A 2 3.71 1.67 -25.99
C GLY A 2 2.69 2.65 -25.41
N GLY A 3 1.41 2.41 -25.58
CA GLY A 3 0.33 3.27 -25.10
C GLY A 3 0.22 3.31 -23.57
N ASP A 4 0.43 2.18 -22.90
CA ASP A 4 0.37 2.07 -21.45
C ASP A 4 1.53 2.82 -20.77
N ALA A 5 2.73 2.77 -21.36
CA ALA A 5 3.89 3.51 -20.89
C ALA A 5 3.68 5.03 -21.03
N LEU A 6 3.13 5.48 -22.15
CA LEU A 6 2.81 6.89 -22.39
C LEU A 6 1.74 7.40 -21.40
N ALA A 7 0.70 6.60 -21.16
CA ALA A 7 -0.33 6.94 -20.18
C ALA A 7 0.25 7.04 -18.75
N ALA A 8 1.08 6.10 -18.35
CA ALA A 8 1.74 6.13 -17.04
C ALA A 8 2.66 7.36 -16.88
N ILE A 9 3.42 7.71 -17.91
CA ILE A 9 4.27 8.91 -17.92
C ILE A 9 3.41 10.17 -17.83
N ALA A 10 2.33 10.27 -18.60
CA ALA A 10 1.44 11.43 -18.56
C ALA A 10 0.80 11.63 -17.16
N ILE A 11 0.37 10.54 -16.52
CA ILE A 11 -0.16 10.58 -15.15
C ILE A 11 0.93 11.00 -14.16
N ALA A 12 2.14 10.48 -14.27
CA ALA A 12 3.26 10.86 -13.40
C ALA A 12 3.59 12.34 -13.53
N ILE A 13 3.62 12.88 -14.77
CA ILE A 13 3.82 14.31 -15.02
C ILE A 13 2.68 15.15 -14.41
N ALA A 14 1.43 14.71 -14.55
CA ALA A 14 0.28 15.42 -13.98
C ALA A 14 0.34 15.45 -12.44
N ILE A 15 0.73 14.34 -11.79
CA ILE A 15 0.92 14.29 -10.34
C ILE A 15 2.08 15.19 -9.90
N ALA A 16 3.21 15.18 -10.62
CA ALA A 16 4.35 16.03 -10.33
C ALA A 16 3.97 17.53 -10.44
N TYR A 17 3.27 17.90 -11.50
CA TYR A 17 2.76 19.27 -11.67
C TYR A 17 1.79 19.67 -10.56
N LEU A 18 0.90 18.77 -10.14
CA LEU A 18 -0.01 19.01 -9.02
C LEU A 18 0.76 19.21 -7.72
N TYR A 19 1.76 18.38 -7.44
CA TYR A 19 2.59 18.49 -6.24
C TYR A 19 3.36 19.82 -6.21
N ASP A 20 3.93 20.23 -7.31
CA ASP A 20 4.61 21.52 -7.44
C ASP A 20 3.64 22.71 -7.24
N THR A 21 2.43 22.62 -7.82
CA THR A 21 1.37 23.61 -7.62
C THR A 21 0.95 23.71 -6.15
N LEU A 22 0.74 22.57 -5.49
CA LEU A 22 0.33 22.50 -4.08
C LEU A 22 1.46 23.00 -3.16
N TRP A 23 2.71 22.76 -3.51
CA TRP A 23 3.85 23.29 -2.77
C TRP A 23 3.92 24.83 -2.80
N GLY A 24 3.38 25.45 -3.84
CA GLY A 24 3.17 26.89 -3.90
C GLY A 24 2.27 27.43 -2.76
N TRP A 25 1.44 26.58 -2.14
CA TRP A 25 0.53 26.90 -1.03
C TRP A 25 1.02 26.36 0.32
N ARG A 26 2.29 25.99 0.42
CA ARG A 26 2.88 25.42 1.63
C ARG A 26 2.77 26.36 2.83
N LEU A 27 2.65 25.77 4.00
CA LEU A 27 2.53 26.48 5.27
C LEU A 27 3.87 26.99 5.79
N PHE A 28 4.95 26.28 5.51
CA PHE A 28 6.31 26.58 5.98
C PHE A 28 7.32 26.46 4.85
N ASP A 29 8.42 27.20 4.94
CA ASP A 29 9.60 27.01 4.11
C ASP A 29 10.59 26.10 4.86
N ILE A 30 10.53 24.81 4.56
CA ILE A 30 11.37 23.80 5.24
C ILE A 30 12.68 23.63 4.50
N GLU A 31 13.78 24.05 5.11
CA GLU A 31 15.12 23.76 4.62
C GLU A 31 15.49 22.30 4.89
N LEU A 32 16.08 21.64 3.88
CA LEU A 32 16.52 20.25 4.01
C LEU A 32 17.84 20.20 4.80
N ASN A 33 17.76 19.62 5.98
CA ASN A 33 18.88 19.29 6.85
C ASN A 33 18.62 17.93 7.53
N LEU A 34 19.54 17.44 8.34
CA LEU A 34 19.41 16.13 8.98
C LEU A 34 18.07 15.98 9.76
N TRP A 35 17.65 17.00 10.49
CA TRP A 35 16.45 16.93 11.33
C TRP A 35 15.16 16.95 10.50
N SER A 36 15.11 17.83 9.49
CA SER A 36 13.97 17.87 8.58
C SER A 36 13.86 16.61 7.72
N LEU A 37 14.97 15.98 7.32
CA LEU A 37 14.98 14.71 6.62
C LEU A 37 14.53 13.54 7.51
N LEU A 38 14.94 13.52 8.79
CA LEU A 38 14.43 12.53 9.75
C LEU A 38 12.93 12.71 9.98
N LEU A 39 12.46 13.94 10.10
CA LEU A 39 11.03 14.23 10.24
C LEU A 39 10.26 13.82 8.98
N LEU A 40 10.78 14.17 7.79
CA LEU A 40 10.19 13.74 6.51
C LEU A 40 10.08 12.23 6.42
N PHE A 41 11.14 11.49 6.79
CA PHE A 41 11.12 10.04 6.80
C PHE A 41 10.02 9.49 7.72
N LEU A 42 9.92 9.99 8.96
CA LEU A 42 8.89 9.55 9.91
C LEU A 42 7.47 9.85 9.42
N LEU A 43 7.24 11.05 8.88
CA LEU A 43 5.94 11.44 8.33
C LEU A 43 5.60 10.61 7.08
N GLN A 44 6.57 10.39 6.19
CA GLN A 44 6.37 9.56 5.00
C GLN A 44 6.01 8.13 5.39
N ASP A 45 6.69 7.55 6.36
CA ASP A 45 6.44 6.17 6.77
C ASP A 45 5.06 6.03 7.47
N LEU A 46 4.65 7.05 8.24
CA LEU A 46 3.29 7.13 8.78
C LEU A 46 2.24 7.28 7.66
N CYS A 47 2.47 8.15 6.68
CA CYS A 47 1.57 8.32 5.54
C CYS A 47 1.47 7.03 4.71
N TYR A 48 2.58 6.31 4.55
CA TYR A 48 2.57 4.99 3.93
C TYR A 48 1.73 4.00 4.73
N TRP A 49 1.91 3.93 6.06
CA TRP A 49 1.10 3.08 6.93
C TRP A 49 -0.40 3.40 6.80
N LEU A 50 -0.77 4.68 6.81
CA LEU A 50 -2.16 5.13 6.61
C LEU A 50 -2.71 4.72 5.24
N PHE A 51 -1.92 4.93 4.17
CA PHE A 51 -2.29 4.48 2.82
C PHE A 51 -2.48 2.97 2.78
N HIS A 52 -1.57 2.20 3.35
CA HIS A 52 -1.59 0.75 3.33
C HIS A 52 -2.76 0.20 4.15
N PHE A 53 -2.98 0.74 5.36
CA PHE A 53 -4.16 0.45 6.17
C PHE A 53 -5.46 0.76 5.42
N ALA A 54 -5.57 1.95 4.82
CA ALA A 54 -6.73 2.32 4.04
C ALA A 54 -6.93 1.41 2.82
N SER A 55 -5.84 0.93 2.21
CA SER A 55 -5.90 0.00 1.07
C SER A 55 -6.52 -1.35 1.42
N HIS A 56 -6.47 -1.75 2.68
CA HIS A 56 -7.13 -2.96 3.19
C HIS A 56 -8.55 -2.71 3.70
N HIS A 57 -8.93 -1.46 3.98
CA HIS A 57 -10.20 -1.13 4.62
C HIS A 57 -11.16 -0.35 3.72
N VAL A 58 -10.69 0.16 2.58
CA VAL A 58 -11.50 0.90 1.60
C VAL A 58 -11.45 0.15 0.26
N ARG A 59 -12.58 -0.36 -0.18
CA ARG A 59 -12.66 -1.24 -1.36
C ARG A 59 -12.13 -0.61 -2.64
N TRP A 60 -12.29 0.70 -2.80
CA TRP A 60 -11.73 1.46 -3.91
C TRP A 60 -10.19 1.36 -3.97
N LEU A 61 -9.53 1.47 -2.83
CA LEU A 61 -8.07 1.33 -2.73
C LEU A 61 -7.64 -0.15 -2.81
N TRP A 62 -8.42 -1.04 -2.18
CA TRP A 62 -8.20 -2.49 -2.25
C TRP A 62 -8.23 -3.01 -3.67
N ALA A 63 -9.12 -2.50 -4.53
CA ALA A 63 -9.22 -2.92 -5.92
C ALA A 63 -7.92 -2.73 -6.71
N SER A 64 -7.04 -1.82 -6.28
CA SER A 64 -5.66 -1.72 -6.77
C SER A 64 -4.71 -2.61 -5.98
N HIS A 65 -4.83 -2.66 -4.65
CA HIS A 65 -3.87 -3.33 -3.78
C HIS A 65 -3.98 -4.86 -3.81
N VAL A 66 -5.16 -5.41 -4.06
CA VAL A 66 -5.41 -6.86 -4.16
C VAL A 66 -4.50 -7.56 -5.18
N VAL A 67 -4.07 -6.86 -6.22
CA VAL A 67 -3.12 -7.39 -7.22
C VAL A 67 -1.82 -7.82 -6.55
N HIS A 68 -1.34 -7.02 -5.60
CA HIS A 68 -0.14 -7.29 -4.84
C HIS A 68 -0.29 -8.53 -3.95
N HIS A 69 -1.44 -8.67 -3.29
CA HIS A 69 -1.77 -9.82 -2.44
C HIS A 69 -2.15 -11.10 -3.19
N SER A 70 -2.41 -11.03 -4.49
CA SER A 70 -2.90 -12.17 -5.28
C SER A 70 -1.86 -13.26 -5.55
N SER A 71 -0.61 -13.09 -5.12
CA SER A 71 0.44 -14.09 -5.28
C SER A 71 0.33 -15.20 -4.22
N GLU A 72 0.29 -16.46 -4.65
CA GLU A 72 0.31 -17.62 -3.76
C GLU A 72 1.72 -17.94 -3.21
N ARG A 73 2.71 -17.14 -3.56
CA ARG A 73 4.08 -17.21 -3.05
C ARG A 73 4.59 -15.83 -2.75
N LEU A 74 5.32 -15.68 -1.66
CA LEU A 74 5.98 -14.42 -1.30
C LEU A 74 7.47 -14.49 -1.66
N ASN A 75 7.88 -13.71 -2.63
CA ASN A 75 9.26 -13.57 -3.05
C ASN A 75 9.52 -12.19 -3.64
N LEU A 76 10.77 -11.87 -3.98
CA LEU A 76 11.14 -10.55 -4.49
C LEU A 76 10.33 -10.10 -5.73
N SER A 77 9.85 -11.04 -6.56
CA SER A 77 9.00 -10.68 -7.70
C SER A 77 7.59 -10.23 -7.27
N THR A 78 7.15 -10.62 -6.07
CA THR A 78 5.86 -10.15 -5.52
C THR A 78 5.89 -8.64 -5.28
N ALA A 79 7.04 -8.08 -4.91
CA ALA A 79 7.20 -6.63 -4.76
C ALA A 79 6.91 -5.86 -6.05
N PHE A 80 7.18 -6.43 -7.23
CA PHE A 80 6.87 -5.84 -8.53
C PHE A 80 5.45 -6.13 -9.02
N ARG A 81 4.68 -6.94 -8.29
CA ARG A 81 3.29 -7.25 -8.65
C ARG A 81 2.40 -6.10 -8.21
N GLN A 82 2.40 -5.03 -8.98
CA GLN A 82 1.69 -3.79 -8.69
C GLN A 82 0.59 -3.53 -9.72
N SER A 83 -0.51 -2.91 -9.26
CA SER A 83 -1.63 -2.56 -10.13
C SER A 83 -1.33 -1.33 -10.97
N LEU A 84 -1.71 -1.37 -12.25
CA LEU A 84 -1.70 -0.20 -13.13
C LEU A 84 -2.72 0.87 -12.68
N MET A 85 -3.64 0.52 -11.79
CA MET A 85 -4.71 1.40 -11.32
C MET A 85 -4.33 2.21 -10.06
N TYR A 86 -3.13 2.05 -9.50
CA TYR A 86 -2.72 2.85 -8.34
C TYR A 86 -2.83 4.37 -8.54
N PRO A 87 -2.39 4.94 -9.67
CA PRO A 87 -2.58 6.37 -9.90
C PRO A 87 -4.06 6.78 -9.91
N VAL A 88 -4.92 5.94 -10.48
CA VAL A 88 -6.38 6.17 -10.56
C VAL A 88 -7.05 6.01 -9.19
N SER A 89 -6.56 5.09 -8.36
CA SER A 89 -7.11 4.89 -7.00
C SER A 89 -6.81 6.05 -6.05
N GLY A 90 -5.88 6.95 -6.41
CA GLY A 90 -5.59 8.15 -5.61
C GLY A 90 -4.56 7.90 -4.50
N MET A 91 -3.71 6.88 -4.63
CA MET A 91 -2.65 6.61 -3.65
C MET A 91 -1.78 7.86 -3.35
N TRP A 92 -1.49 8.66 -4.35
CA TRP A 92 -0.67 9.87 -4.27
C TRP A 92 -1.26 10.95 -3.36
N LEU A 93 -2.55 10.92 -3.06
CA LEU A 93 -3.21 11.85 -2.14
C LEU A 93 -2.64 11.79 -0.71
N PHE A 94 -2.16 10.63 -0.30
CA PHE A 94 -1.65 10.41 1.05
C PHE A 94 -0.36 11.17 1.35
N TRP A 95 0.38 11.62 0.34
CA TRP A 95 1.61 12.41 0.49
C TRP A 95 1.40 13.93 0.37
N ILE A 96 0.21 14.38 -0.07
CA ILE A 96 -0.13 15.81 -0.14
C ILE A 96 0.09 16.55 1.19
N PRO A 97 -0.24 16.01 2.38
CA PRO A 97 -0.02 16.71 3.63
C PRO A 97 1.45 17.15 3.84
N MET A 98 2.42 16.32 3.45
CA MET A 98 3.84 16.68 3.58
C MET A 98 4.23 17.84 2.68
N ILE A 99 3.69 17.87 1.46
CA ILE A 99 3.92 18.96 0.49
C ILE A 99 3.32 20.27 1.02
N LEU A 100 2.09 20.21 1.53
CA LEU A 100 1.42 21.39 2.10
C LEU A 100 2.07 21.87 3.40
N ILE A 101 2.67 20.98 4.20
CA ILE A 101 3.47 21.38 5.36
C ILE A 101 4.70 22.18 4.91
N GLY A 102 5.33 21.82 3.77
CA GLY A 102 6.44 22.59 3.20
C GLY A 102 7.65 21.76 2.81
N PHE A 103 7.54 20.43 2.80
CA PHE A 103 8.62 19.60 2.25
C PHE A 103 8.63 19.69 0.71
N PRO A 104 9.80 19.88 0.09
CA PRO A 104 9.92 19.91 -1.37
C PRO A 104 9.39 18.61 -2.00
N PRO A 105 8.60 18.69 -3.07
CA PRO A 105 8.01 17.51 -3.74
C PRO A 105 9.03 16.43 -4.10
N GLU A 106 10.21 16.83 -4.58
CA GLU A 106 11.30 15.91 -4.93
C GLU A 106 11.85 15.16 -3.72
N ALA A 107 11.91 15.79 -2.55
CA ALA A 107 12.35 15.14 -1.32
C ALA A 107 11.30 14.13 -0.82
N VAL A 108 10.01 14.48 -0.93
CA VAL A 108 8.90 13.57 -0.62
C VAL A 108 8.96 12.35 -1.53
N VAL A 109 9.07 12.54 -2.85
CA VAL A 109 9.15 11.45 -3.82
C VAL A 109 10.39 10.58 -3.59
N ALA A 110 11.56 11.20 -3.33
CA ALA A 110 12.79 10.45 -3.03
C ALA A 110 12.63 9.56 -1.79
N THR A 111 11.99 10.08 -0.73
CA THR A 111 11.76 9.33 0.50
C THR A 111 10.78 8.17 0.28
N VAL A 112 9.74 8.37 -0.54
CA VAL A 112 8.83 7.28 -0.96
C VAL A 112 9.60 6.19 -1.70
N LEU A 113 10.46 6.55 -2.66
CA LEU A 113 11.26 5.59 -3.42
C LEU A 113 12.24 4.81 -2.54
N LEU A 114 12.86 5.46 -1.55
CA LEU A 114 13.71 4.79 -0.56
C LEU A 114 12.92 3.79 0.29
N SER A 115 11.71 4.17 0.74
CA SER A 115 10.80 3.28 1.47
C SER A 115 10.41 2.06 0.62
N LEU A 116 10.06 2.25 -0.65
CA LEU A 116 9.75 1.15 -1.56
C LEU A 116 10.97 0.26 -1.82
N GLY A 117 12.18 0.85 -1.90
CA GLY A 117 13.44 0.10 -1.98
C GLY A 117 13.65 -0.81 -0.78
N PHE A 118 13.40 -0.32 0.44
CA PHE A 118 13.43 -1.15 1.65
C PHE A 118 12.38 -2.27 1.59
N GLN A 119 11.15 -1.93 1.22
CA GLN A 119 10.05 -2.86 1.14
C GLN A 119 10.28 -3.98 0.11
N PHE A 120 11.05 -3.74 -0.95
CA PHE A 120 11.44 -4.80 -1.88
C PHE A 120 12.11 -5.97 -1.15
N PHE A 121 13.02 -5.70 -0.21
CA PHE A 121 13.79 -6.73 0.50
C PHE A 121 12.98 -7.50 1.55
N VAL A 122 11.85 -6.99 2.03
CA VAL A 122 11.03 -7.74 2.99
C VAL A 122 10.11 -8.79 2.33
N HIS A 123 9.97 -8.76 1.00
CA HIS A 123 9.20 -9.75 0.24
C HIS A 123 9.96 -11.06 0.06
N THR A 124 10.14 -11.81 1.12
CA THR A 124 10.87 -13.09 1.05
C THR A 124 10.44 -14.09 2.11
N GLN A 125 10.48 -15.38 1.73
CA GLN A 125 10.21 -16.52 2.62
C GLN A 125 11.50 -17.15 3.18
N VAL A 126 12.68 -16.74 2.69
CA VAL A 126 13.94 -17.42 3.06
C VAL A 126 14.65 -16.78 4.26
N VAL A 127 14.30 -15.54 4.62
CA VAL A 127 14.84 -14.84 5.78
C VAL A 127 13.94 -15.09 6.99
N GLY A 128 14.49 -15.67 8.04
CA GLY A 128 13.78 -15.90 9.30
C GLY A 128 13.59 -14.61 10.13
N LYS A 129 13.28 -14.79 11.41
CA LYS A 129 13.17 -13.67 12.36
C LYS A 129 14.52 -13.00 12.58
N LEU A 130 14.52 -11.67 12.64
CA LEU A 130 15.73 -10.83 12.79
C LEU A 130 15.93 -10.35 14.25
N GLY A 131 15.28 -10.97 15.22
CA GLY A 131 15.46 -10.72 16.65
C GLY A 131 15.09 -9.29 17.04
N LYS A 132 16.01 -8.54 17.69
CA LYS A 132 15.72 -7.21 18.23
C LYS A 132 15.37 -6.17 17.16
N LEU A 133 15.78 -6.35 15.90
CA LEU A 133 15.42 -5.45 14.80
C LEU A 133 13.90 -5.45 14.55
N GLU A 134 13.21 -6.53 14.87
CA GLU A 134 11.75 -6.67 14.73
C GLU A 134 10.94 -5.80 15.71
N TRP A 135 11.59 -5.16 16.65
CA TRP A 135 10.92 -4.23 17.54
C TRP A 135 10.66 -2.87 16.89
N ILE A 136 11.51 -2.50 15.94
CA ILE A 136 11.50 -1.17 15.30
C ILE A 136 11.14 -1.29 13.81
N PHE A 137 11.76 -2.24 13.10
CA PHE A 137 11.63 -2.34 11.65
C PHE A 137 10.61 -3.39 11.22
N ASN A 138 9.95 -3.11 10.11
CA ASN A 138 9.24 -4.11 9.35
C ASN A 138 10.25 -5.11 8.76
N THR A 139 10.09 -6.38 9.06
CA THR A 139 11.01 -7.45 8.64
C THR A 139 10.29 -8.43 7.71
N PRO A 140 11.03 -9.33 7.02
CA PRO A 140 10.39 -10.39 6.24
C PRO A 140 9.37 -11.21 7.04
N SER A 141 9.61 -11.45 8.34
CA SER A 141 8.66 -12.14 9.22
C SER A 141 7.34 -11.38 9.36
N HIS A 142 7.41 -10.06 9.62
CA HIS A 142 6.21 -9.23 9.71
C HIS A 142 5.46 -9.12 8.39
N HIS A 143 6.20 -9.03 7.30
CA HIS A 143 5.63 -8.88 5.96
C HIS A 143 5.03 -10.20 5.44
N ARG A 144 5.54 -11.37 5.87
CA ARG A 144 4.86 -12.66 5.63
C ARG A 144 3.49 -12.70 6.29
N VAL A 145 3.38 -12.25 7.54
CA VAL A 145 2.09 -12.12 8.24
C VAL A 145 1.15 -11.23 7.46
N HIS A 146 1.63 -10.07 7.00
CA HIS A 146 0.85 -9.12 6.21
C HIS A 146 0.26 -9.75 4.92
N HIS A 147 1.05 -10.53 4.20
CA HIS A 147 0.61 -11.21 2.97
C HIS A 147 -0.17 -12.50 3.21
N ALA A 148 -0.33 -12.93 4.46
CA ALA A 148 -0.94 -14.21 4.75
C ALA A 148 -2.47 -14.13 4.71
N SER A 149 -3.09 -15.20 4.18
CA SER A 149 -4.54 -15.40 4.13
C SER A 149 -5.10 -16.18 5.32
N ASN A 150 -4.28 -16.53 6.30
CA ASN A 150 -4.73 -17.13 7.55
C ASN A 150 -5.64 -16.16 8.31
N ALA A 151 -6.74 -16.63 8.88
CA ALA A 151 -7.73 -15.77 9.55
C ALA A 151 -7.12 -14.86 10.63
N ARG A 152 -6.12 -15.35 11.38
CA ARG A 152 -5.38 -14.59 12.41
C ARG A 152 -4.55 -13.43 11.83
N TYR A 153 -4.09 -13.53 10.60
CA TYR A 153 -3.13 -12.64 9.97
C TYR A 153 -3.78 -11.62 9.03
N ILE A 154 -5.05 -11.81 8.69
CA ILE A 154 -5.77 -10.89 7.80
C ILE A 154 -5.82 -9.49 8.42
N ASP A 155 -5.57 -8.47 7.60
CA ASP A 155 -5.58 -7.06 7.99
C ASP A 155 -4.61 -6.77 9.17
N ARG A 156 -3.37 -7.27 9.07
CA ARG A 156 -2.29 -7.06 10.04
C ARG A 156 -1.00 -6.54 9.39
N ASN A 157 -0.17 -5.87 10.17
CA ASN A 157 1.20 -5.46 9.85
C ASN A 157 1.29 -4.59 8.58
N PHE A 158 0.72 -3.40 8.60
CA PHE A 158 0.68 -2.48 7.44
C PHE A 158 1.95 -1.64 7.25
N ALA A 159 2.96 -1.79 8.10
CA ALA A 159 4.17 -0.97 8.08
C ALA A 159 4.91 -1.03 6.74
N GLY A 160 5.43 0.13 6.32
CA GLY A 160 6.42 0.22 5.26
C GLY A 160 7.81 -0.14 5.79
N VAL A 161 8.40 0.75 6.57
CA VAL A 161 9.74 0.57 7.17
C VAL A 161 9.67 0.31 8.66
N LEU A 162 8.88 1.08 9.41
CA LEU A 162 8.83 1.05 10.87
C LEU A 162 7.58 0.33 11.38
N ILE A 163 7.76 -0.86 11.98
CA ILE A 163 6.67 -1.64 12.58
C ILE A 163 6.05 -0.98 13.83
N ILE A 164 6.64 0.10 14.30
CA ILE A 164 6.17 0.85 15.47
C ILE A 164 4.74 1.37 15.28
N TRP A 165 4.34 1.70 14.04
CA TRP A 165 2.98 2.16 13.73
C TRP A 165 1.96 1.06 13.99
N ASP A 166 2.23 -0.17 13.56
CA ASP A 166 1.35 -1.31 13.84
C ASP A 166 1.24 -1.60 15.32
N ARG A 167 2.33 -1.47 16.07
CA ARG A 167 2.32 -1.60 17.54
C ARG A 167 1.50 -0.50 18.20
N LEU A 168 1.66 0.74 17.75
CA LEU A 168 0.96 1.91 18.28
C LEU A 168 -0.55 1.84 18.02
N PHE A 169 -0.95 1.42 16.80
CA PHE A 169 -2.35 1.38 16.38
C PHE A 169 -3.02 0.00 16.60
N GLY A 170 -2.33 -0.96 17.19
CA GLY A 170 -2.90 -2.26 17.57
C GLY A 170 -3.13 -3.23 16.41
N THR A 171 -2.46 -3.03 15.27
CA THR A 171 -2.54 -3.90 14.11
C THR A 171 -1.39 -4.91 14.02
N PHE A 172 -0.44 -4.87 14.97
CA PHE A 172 0.69 -5.77 15.00
C PHE A 172 0.30 -7.19 15.38
N VAL A 173 0.78 -8.16 14.60
CA VAL A 173 0.75 -9.58 14.92
C VAL A 173 2.10 -10.21 14.57
N GLU A 174 2.66 -10.96 15.50
CA GLU A 174 3.90 -11.69 15.30
C GLU A 174 3.65 -12.98 14.49
N GLU A 175 4.60 -13.35 13.62
CA GLU A 175 4.58 -14.63 12.93
C GLU A 175 4.70 -15.80 13.91
N ASP A 176 3.74 -16.70 13.88
CA ASP A 176 3.72 -17.92 14.67
C ASP A 176 4.24 -19.09 13.83
N LEU A 177 5.35 -19.68 14.26
CA LEU A 177 5.93 -20.83 13.56
C LEU A 177 5.03 -22.08 13.65
N GLY A 178 4.11 -22.13 14.62
CA GLY A 178 3.10 -23.18 14.73
C GLY A 178 1.93 -23.00 13.75
N GLU A 179 1.77 -21.81 13.17
CA GLU A 179 0.76 -21.48 12.15
C GLU A 179 1.42 -20.87 10.91
N PRO A 180 2.02 -21.68 10.00
CA PRO A 180 2.71 -21.17 8.82
C PRO A 180 1.83 -20.29 7.94
N CYS A 181 2.40 -19.18 7.45
CA CYS A 181 1.72 -18.25 6.56
C CYS A 181 1.31 -18.94 5.24
N ARG A 182 0.03 -18.83 4.88
CA ARG A 182 -0.52 -19.21 3.58
C ARG A 182 -0.73 -17.92 2.78
N PHE A 183 -0.22 -17.88 1.55
CA PHE A 183 -0.28 -16.68 0.71
C PHE A 183 -1.38 -16.75 -0.34
N GLY A 184 -1.72 -15.60 -0.89
CA GLY A 184 -2.82 -15.42 -1.83
C GLY A 184 -4.04 -14.80 -1.17
N ILE A 185 -5.00 -14.44 -2.01
CA ILE A 185 -6.27 -13.87 -1.56
C ILE A 185 -7.29 -14.98 -1.30
N THR A 186 -8.28 -14.68 -0.49
CA THR A 186 -9.33 -15.62 -0.08
C THR A 186 -10.23 -16.11 -1.20
N LYS A 187 -10.30 -15.37 -2.32
CA LYS A 187 -10.92 -15.79 -3.58
C LYS A 187 -9.84 -15.85 -4.66
N PRO A 188 -9.13 -16.97 -4.82
CA PRO A 188 -8.04 -17.07 -5.78
C PRO A 188 -8.48 -16.76 -7.21
N ILE A 189 -7.65 -16.05 -7.96
CA ILE A 189 -7.99 -15.61 -9.33
C ILE A 189 -7.61 -16.68 -10.37
N HIS A 190 -6.66 -17.54 -10.04
CA HIS A 190 -6.13 -18.59 -10.94
C HIS A 190 -5.76 -18.08 -12.34
N SER A 191 -5.21 -16.87 -12.43
CA SER A 191 -4.82 -16.23 -13.69
C SER A 191 -3.45 -15.56 -13.55
N PHE A 192 -2.63 -15.65 -14.59
CA PHE A 192 -1.40 -14.88 -14.75
C PHE A 192 -1.55 -13.73 -15.75
N ASN A 193 -2.76 -13.52 -16.30
CA ASN A 193 -3.01 -12.42 -17.21
C ASN A 193 -3.01 -11.09 -16.42
N PRO A 194 -2.10 -10.15 -16.72
CA PRO A 194 -1.98 -8.87 -16.00
C PRO A 194 -3.27 -8.04 -16.04
N LEU A 195 -4.03 -8.07 -17.12
CA LEU A 195 -5.29 -7.33 -17.24
C LEU A 195 -6.36 -7.95 -16.33
N THR A 196 -6.47 -9.27 -16.30
CA THR A 196 -7.38 -9.96 -15.39
C THR A 196 -7.03 -9.62 -13.94
N LEU A 197 -5.75 -9.70 -13.57
CA LEU A 197 -5.28 -9.36 -12.23
C LEU A 197 -5.54 -7.90 -11.87
N THR A 198 -5.33 -6.97 -12.81
CA THR A 198 -5.55 -5.54 -12.55
C THR A 198 -7.03 -5.18 -12.41
N PHE A 199 -7.91 -5.79 -13.21
CA PHE A 199 -9.28 -5.30 -13.34
C PHE A 199 -10.35 -6.18 -12.70
N HIS A 200 -10.04 -7.36 -12.15
CA HIS A 200 -11.06 -8.26 -11.60
C HIS A 200 -11.86 -7.61 -10.48
N GLU A 201 -11.22 -7.05 -9.45
CA GLU A 201 -11.91 -6.45 -8.30
C GLU A 201 -12.60 -5.12 -8.69
N TRP A 202 -11.99 -4.34 -9.59
CA TRP A 202 -12.62 -3.15 -10.16
C TRP A 202 -13.94 -3.49 -10.86
N ARG A 203 -13.91 -4.53 -11.70
CA ARG A 203 -15.09 -5.02 -12.40
C ARG A 203 -16.16 -5.48 -11.41
N ASP A 204 -15.80 -6.32 -10.44
CA ASP A 204 -16.72 -6.92 -9.49
C ASP A 204 -17.35 -5.83 -8.60
N MET A 205 -16.56 -4.89 -8.11
CA MET A 205 -17.01 -3.72 -7.35
C MET A 205 -18.00 -2.85 -8.15
N LEU A 206 -17.66 -2.53 -9.42
CA LEU A 206 -18.53 -1.68 -10.26
C LEU A 206 -19.80 -2.40 -10.68
N GLN A 207 -19.74 -3.72 -10.92
CA GLN A 207 -20.95 -4.53 -11.20
C GLN A 207 -21.86 -4.57 -9.99
N GLU A 208 -21.34 -4.77 -8.79
CA GLU A 208 -22.12 -4.75 -7.54
C GLU A 208 -22.77 -3.37 -7.30
N ALA A 209 -22.04 -2.29 -7.56
CA ALA A 209 -22.59 -0.94 -7.42
C ALA A 209 -23.63 -0.58 -8.49
N ARG A 210 -23.73 -1.35 -9.59
CA ARG A 210 -24.63 -1.05 -10.71
C ARG A 210 -26.08 -1.16 -10.30
N GLY A 211 -26.87 -0.12 -10.60
CA GLY A 211 -28.30 -0.10 -10.32
C GLY A 211 -28.65 0.25 -8.87
N LEU A 212 -27.69 0.32 -7.94
CA LEU A 212 -27.96 0.69 -6.55
C LEU A 212 -28.27 2.18 -6.40
N PRO A 213 -29.03 2.59 -5.38
CA PRO A 213 -29.14 3.98 -4.94
C PRO A 213 -27.76 4.55 -4.58
N TRP A 214 -27.56 5.86 -4.74
CA TRP A 214 -26.25 6.52 -4.58
C TRP A 214 -25.57 6.25 -3.22
N ARG A 215 -26.34 6.23 -2.11
CA ARG A 215 -25.78 5.91 -0.77
C ARG A 215 -25.23 4.49 -0.70
N GLN A 216 -25.92 3.52 -1.29
CA GLN A 216 -25.47 2.13 -1.34
C GLN A 216 -24.26 1.98 -2.29
N LYS A 217 -24.22 2.73 -3.40
CA LYS A 217 -23.03 2.79 -4.26
C LYS A 217 -21.80 3.25 -3.47
N LEU A 218 -21.92 4.32 -2.69
CA LEU A 218 -20.82 4.80 -1.85
C LEU A 218 -20.38 3.74 -0.83
N ALA A 219 -21.33 3.02 -0.22
CA ALA A 219 -21.01 1.95 0.70
C ALA A 219 -20.28 0.79 0.02
N VAL A 220 -20.63 0.43 -1.22
CA VAL A 220 -19.92 -0.58 -2.01
C VAL A 220 -18.52 -0.11 -2.40
N LEU A 221 -18.37 1.13 -2.84
CA LEU A 221 -17.09 1.66 -3.35
C LEU A 221 -16.09 1.96 -2.24
N PHE A 222 -16.56 2.52 -1.13
CA PHE A 222 -15.70 3.04 -0.05
C PHE A 222 -15.87 2.30 1.27
N GLY A 223 -16.75 1.32 1.33
CA GLY A 223 -16.87 0.41 2.45
C GLY A 223 -15.71 -0.60 2.49
N LYS A 224 -15.71 -1.45 3.52
CA LYS A 224 -14.70 -2.51 3.66
C LYS A 224 -14.80 -3.49 2.48
N PRO A 225 -13.66 -3.95 1.92
CA PRO A 225 -13.66 -4.99 0.91
C PRO A 225 -14.41 -6.22 1.40
N ALA A 226 -15.15 -6.91 0.50
CA ALA A 226 -15.70 -8.22 0.79
C ALA A 226 -14.55 -9.22 0.94
N GLY A 227 -14.04 -9.31 2.17
CA GLY A 227 -13.04 -10.31 2.55
C GLY A 227 -13.74 -11.59 3.03
N PRO A 228 -13.01 -12.58 3.52
CA PRO A 228 -13.56 -13.67 4.30
C PRO A 228 -13.97 -13.12 5.64
N THR A 229 -14.86 -12.15 5.59
CA THR A 229 -15.42 -11.55 6.78
C THR A 229 -16.62 -12.36 7.09
N SER A 230 -16.60 -12.87 8.28
CA SER A 230 -17.78 -13.31 9.02
C SER A 230 -18.63 -14.33 8.26
N GLY A 231 -18.24 -15.60 8.30
CA GLY A 231 -19.19 -16.65 8.59
C GLY A 231 -19.28 -16.78 10.06
#